data_e7ab4558a1d9c67e1391962d6a733608
#
_entry.id   e7ab4558a1d9c67e1391962d6a733608
#
_cell.length_a   1.000
_cell.length_b   1.000
_cell.length_c   1.000
_cell.angle_alpha   90.00
_cell.angle_beta   90.00
_cell.angle_gamma   90.00
#
_symmetry.space_group_name_H-M   'P 1'
#
loop_
_entity.id
_entity.type
_entity.pdbx_description
1 polymer ?
#
loop_
_entity_poly.entity_id
_entity_poly.type
_entity_poly.pdbx_seq_one_letter_code
_entity_poly.pdbx_strand_id
1 'polypeptide(L)'
;VLMTLGDMFPGITARADDSLPAQEIKGSLLMVDIIKQAIRAWQTVLAEPVTIRVDGTPFAVTPQMTRRARGRARASRRPHNRARQIFHDKLVEEIVNAYAAEIGTDPTQPDRPGLLLSASDYADLTEDLLNSPEVQALVEDNWPILTAPQIVERLLTDRRHLEEASHTILSDDDVDYLLRAKDSPFTVPDVPLLDEAAEQLGRPPRPRKATAGGENWQQMVEDAQDALDILKASASMEFEDESDSEILAAYDIIDAH
;
A
#
# COMPACT_ATOMS: atom_id res chain seq x y z
N VAL A 1 -5.56 30.10 -6.35
CA VAL A 1 -4.09 30.24 -6.27
C VAL A 1 -3.52 29.46 -7.45
N LEU A 2 -2.79 30.15 -8.36
CA LEU A 2 -2.06 29.49 -9.44
C LEU A 2 -0.79 28.89 -8.82
N MET A 3 -0.64 27.57 -8.86
CA MET A 3 0.58 26.86 -8.48
C MET A 3 1.37 26.50 -9.74
N THR A 4 2.67 26.68 -9.69
CA THR A 4 3.56 26.21 -10.77
C THR A 4 3.92 24.75 -10.57
N LEU A 5 4.40 24.09 -11.65
CA LEU A 5 4.89 22.71 -11.55
C LEU A 5 5.99 22.57 -10.50
N GLY A 6 6.89 23.58 -10.38
CA GLY A 6 7.95 23.60 -9.38
C GLY A 6 7.45 23.77 -7.94
N ASP A 7 6.26 24.37 -7.74
CA ASP A 7 5.62 24.46 -6.43
C ASP A 7 5.00 23.11 -6.00
N MET A 8 4.47 22.37 -6.95
CA MET A 8 3.88 21.04 -6.72
C MET A 8 4.97 19.96 -6.61
N PHE A 9 5.98 20.03 -7.47
CA PHE A 9 7.08 19.05 -7.55
C PHE A 9 8.42 19.78 -7.57
N PRO A 10 9.02 20.06 -6.39
CA PRO A 10 10.29 20.77 -6.30
C PRO A 10 11.40 20.09 -7.12
N GLY A 11 12.08 20.88 -7.95
CA GLY A 11 13.16 20.42 -8.82
C GLY A 11 12.72 19.90 -10.20
N ILE A 12 11.42 19.85 -10.48
CA ILE A 12 10.90 19.44 -11.78
C ILE A 12 10.55 20.65 -12.64
N THR A 13 11.06 20.66 -13.87
CA THR A 13 10.74 21.64 -14.90
C THR A 13 10.33 20.92 -16.18
N ALA A 14 9.19 21.28 -16.77
CA ALA A 14 8.80 20.79 -18.08
C ALA A 14 9.50 21.60 -19.17
N ARG A 15 10.14 20.94 -20.15
CA ARG A 15 10.99 21.62 -21.15
C ARG A 15 10.67 21.30 -22.60
N ALA A 16 10.13 20.13 -22.89
CA ALA A 16 9.95 19.65 -24.25
C ALA A 16 8.48 19.46 -24.59
N ASP A 17 8.19 19.49 -25.86
CA ASP A 17 6.88 19.12 -26.39
C ASP A 17 6.92 17.66 -26.86
N ASP A 18 5.82 16.95 -26.67
CA ASP A 18 5.62 15.61 -27.20
C ASP A 18 5.06 15.66 -28.63
N SER A 19 5.08 14.51 -29.31
CA SER A 19 4.30 14.32 -30.54
C SER A 19 2.80 14.48 -30.26
N LEU A 20 2.02 14.87 -31.26
CA LEU A 20 0.56 15.00 -31.11
C LEU A 20 -0.11 13.71 -30.59
N PRO A 21 0.19 12.50 -31.13
CA PRO A 21 -0.37 11.27 -30.57
C PRO A 21 -0.04 11.07 -29.09
N ALA A 22 1.20 11.33 -28.66
CA ALA A 22 1.58 11.22 -27.26
C ALA A 22 0.80 12.20 -26.37
N GLN A 23 0.58 13.45 -26.83
CA GLN A 23 -0.21 14.45 -26.12
C GLN A 23 -1.67 14.01 -25.94
N GLU A 24 -2.29 13.46 -27.00
CA GLU A 24 -3.67 12.96 -26.97
C GLU A 24 -3.82 11.79 -25.98
N ILE A 25 -2.88 10.83 -26.01
CA ILE A 25 -2.92 9.69 -25.08
C ILE A 25 -2.73 10.16 -23.65
N LYS A 26 -1.73 11.01 -23.37
CA LYS A 26 -1.46 11.56 -22.04
C LYS A 26 -2.62 12.39 -21.48
N GLY A 27 -3.37 13.06 -22.35
CA GLY A 27 -4.59 13.80 -21.96
C GLY A 27 -5.84 12.94 -21.82
N SER A 28 -5.76 11.64 -22.11
CA SER A 28 -6.90 10.73 -22.03
C SER A 28 -7.17 10.27 -20.60
N LEU A 29 -8.45 10.09 -20.25
CA LEU A 29 -8.88 9.48 -18.98
C LEU A 29 -8.38 8.03 -18.79
N LEU A 30 -7.98 7.36 -19.87
CA LEU A 30 -7.37 6.02 -19.78
C LEU A 30 -6.10 6.01 -18.93
N MET A 31 -5.36 7.13 -18.91
CA MET A 31 -4.14 7.24 -18.11
C MET A 31 -4.39 7.16 -16.60
N VAL A 32 -5.58 7.51 -16.12
CA VAL A 32 -5.97 7.36 -14.71
C VAL A 32 -5.88 5.90 -14.28
N ASP A 33 -6.48 4.99 -15.07
CA ASP A 33 -6.43 3.56 -14.76
C ASP A 33 -5.03 2.96 -14.97
N ILE A 34 -4.29 3.42 -15.97
CA ILE A 34 -2.91 2.98 -16.22
C ILE A 34 -2.01 3.37 -15.03
N ILE A 35 -2.08 4.62 -14.55
CA ILE A 35 -1.32 5.07 -13.37
C ILE A 35 -1.70 4.25 -12.14
N LYS A 36 -2.98 3.96 -11.95
CA LYS A 36 -3.47 3.11 -10.87
C LYS A 36 -2.88 1.70 -10.91
N GLN A 37 -2.81 1.09 -12.09
CA GLN A 37 -2.19 -0.23 -12.26
C GLN A 37 -0.67 -0.16 -12.05
N ALA A 38 -0.01 0.89 -12.55
CA ALA A 38 1.41 1.11 -12.32
C ALA A 38 1.75 1.21 -10.82
N ILE A 39 0.95 1.94 -10.03
CA ILE A 39 1.10 2.03 -8.58
C ILE A 39 0.81 0.68 -7.90
N ARG A 40 -0.22 -0.04 -8.34
CA ARG A 40 -0.57 -1.35 -7.78
C ARG A 40 0.49 -2.43 -7.99
N ALA A 41 1.30 -2.32 -9.05
CA ALA A 41 2.41 -3.23 -9.32
C ALA A 41 3.48 -3.20 -8.21
N TRP A 42 3.60 -2.10 -7.47
CA TRP A 42 4.50 -1.97 -6.33
C TRP A 42 3.97 -2.58 -5.02
N GLN A 43 2.69 -2.93 -4.98
CA GLN A 43 2.07 -3.56 -3.83
C GLN A 43 2.21 -5.09 -3.93
N THR A 44 3.40 -5.59 -3.66
CA THR A 44 3.75 -7.01 -3.81
C THR A 44 3.39 -7.83 -2.55
N VAL A 45 3.69 -9.09 -2.58
CA VAL A 45 3.68 -10.02 -1.43
C VAL A 45 4.92 -10.86 -1.51
N LEU A 46 5.35 -11.42 -0.39
CA LEU A 46 6.46 -12.37 -0.37
C LEU A 46 6.18 -13.53 -1.33
N ALA A 47 7.20 -13.94 -2.09
CA ALA A 47 7.15 -15.15 -2.91
C ALA A 47 7.38 -16.40 -2.05
N GLU A 48 8.28 -16.30 -1.08
CA GLU A 48 8.68 -17.37 -0.16
C GLU A 48 8.70 -16.86 1.28
N PRO A 49 8.64 -17.74 2.31
CA PRO A 49 8.76 -17.32 3.69
C PRO A 49 10.10 -16.63 3.98
N VAL A 50 10.05 -15.54 4.74
CA VAL A 50 11.24 -14.81 5.20
C VAL A 50 11.34 -14.93 6.72
N THR A 51 12.50 -15.28 7.23
CA THR A 51 12.74 -15.41 8.67
C THR A 51 13.12 -14.06 9.26
N ILE A 52 12.40 -13.64 10.30
CA ILE A 52 12.71 -12.48 11.15
C ILE A 52 12.93 -12.94 12.58
N ARG A 53 13.38 -12.04 13.46
CA ARG A 53 13.44 -12.30 14.90
C ARG A 53 12.25 -11.68 15.61
N VAL A 54 11.55 -12.53 16.38
CA VAL A 54 10.45 -12.15 17.24
C VAL A 54 10.83 -12.54 18.65
N ASP A 55 10.98 -11.58 19.56
CA ASP A 55 11.48 -11.82 20.92
C ASP A 55 12.75 -12.69 20.97
N GLY A 56 13.71 -12.38 20.08
CA GLY A 56 14.97 -13.13 19.94
C GLY A 56 14.86 -14.50 19.27
N THR A 57 13.66 -15.01 19.01
CA THR A 57 13.39 -16.31 18.40
C THR A 57 13.20 -16.16 16.87
N PRO A 58 13.80 -17.04 16.05
CA PRO A 58 13.53 -17.05 14.61
C PRO A 58 12.06 -17.39 14.33
N PHE A 59 11.38 -16.55 13.53
CA PHE A 59 10.00 -16.74 13.14
C PHE A 59 9.84 -16.54 11.63
N ALA A 60 9.06 -17.40 10.96
CA ALA A 60 8.87 -17.36 9.52
C ALA A 60 7.63 -16.52 9.15
N VAL A 61 7.84 -15.34 8.55
CA VAL A 61 6.78 -14.54 7.92
C VAL A 61 6.43 -15.17 6.58
N THR A 62 5.18 -15.60 6.43
CA THR A 62 4.73 -16.34 5.26
C THR A 62 4.13 -15.43 4.16
N PRO A 63 4.12 -15.89 2.89
CA PRO A 63 3.40 -15.20 1.82
C PRO A 63 1.92 -14.97 2.11
N GLN A 64 1.30 -15.81 2.92
CA GLN A 64 -0.10 -15.66 3.29
C GLN A 64 -0.34 -14.46 4.21
N MET A 65 0.56 -14.22 5.19
CA MET A 65 0.49 -13.05 6.08
C MET A 65 0.57 -11.75 5.28
N THR A 66 1.57 -11.63 4.40
CA THR A 66 1.70 -10.44 3.53
C THR A 66 0.53 -10.28 2.56
N ARG A 67 -0.06 -11.38 2.07
CA ARG A 67 -1.26 -11.33 1.21
C ARG A 67 -2.48 -10.81 1.96
N ARG A 68 -2.71 -11.26 3.19
CA ARG A 68 -3.81 -10.76 4.04
C ARG A 68 -3.62 -9.30 4.39
N ALA A 69 -2.43 -8.90 4.84
CA ALA A 69 -2.11 -7.50 5.12
C ALA A 69 -2.32 -6.61 3.90
N ARG A 70 -1.85 -7.05 2.69
CA ARG A 70 -2.09 -6.34 1.44
C ARG A 70 -3.58 -6.22 1.11
N GLY A 71 -4.34 -7.28 1.30
CA GLY A 71 -5.79 -7.28 1.08
C GLY A 71 -6.48 -6.22 1.93
N ARG A 72 -6.20 -6.18 3.22
CA ARG A 72 -6.74 -5.18 4.15
C ARG A 72 -6.34 -3.75 3.78
N ALA A 73 -5.06 -3.52 3.44
CA ALA A 73 -4.60 -2.21 3.00
C ALA A 73 -5.30 -1.72 1.73
N ARG A 74 -5.48 -2.59 0.73
CA ARG A 74 -6.22 -2.27 -0.51
C ARG A 74 -7.70 -2.00 -0.27
N ALA A 75 -8.33 -2.77 0.61
CA ALA A 75 -9.73 -2.61 0.96
C ALA A 75 -10.03 -1.26 1.65
N SER A 76 -9.05 -0.65 2.31
CA SER A 76 -9.19 0.69 2.90
C SER A 76 -9.47 1.79 1.90
N ARG A 77 -9.22 1.56 0.60
CA ARG A 77 -9.37 2.55 -0.50
C ARG A 77 -8.58 3.84 -0.29
N ARG A 78 -7.59 3.84 0.60
CA ARG A 78 -6.73 5.00 0.84
C ARG A 78 -5.66 5.12 -0.24
N PRO A 79 -5.13 6.33 -0.48
CA PRO A 79 -3.97 6.55 -1.32
C PRO A 79 -2.78 5.67 -0.90
N HIS A 80 -1.95 5.25 -1.87
CA HIS A 80 -0.90 4.24 -1.70
C HIS A 80 0.00 4.49 -0.47
N ASN A 81 0.55 5.71 -0.34
CA ASN A 81 1.48 6.03 0.75
C ASN A 81 0.79 6.02 2.14
N ARG A 82 -0.52 6.30 2.22
CA ARG A 82 -1.29 6.19 3.45
C ARG A 82 -1.71 4.75 3.74
N ALA A 83 -2.09 3.98 2.73
CA ALA A 83 -2.43 2.56 2.87
C ALA A 83 -1.21 1.71 3.30
N ARG A 84 0.02 2.19 3.07
CA ARG A 84 1.26 1.56 3.54
C ARG A 84 1.26 1.37 5.06
N GLN A 85 0.77 2.36 5.82
CA GLN A 85 0.68 2.22 7.28
C GLN A 85 -0.27 1.09 7.66
N ILE A 86 -1.43 0.99 6.99
CA ILE A 86 -2.38 -0.10 7.22
C ILE A 86 -1.75 -1.46 6.88
N PHE A 87 -0.99 -1.54 5.78
CA PHE A 87 -0.25 -2.75 5.43
C PHE A 87 0.73 -3.15 6.53
N HIS A 88 1.51 -2.19 7.06
CA HIS A 88 2.46 -2.41 8.15
C HIS A 88 1.75 -2.92 9.42
N ASP A 89 0.72 -2.21 9.88
CA ASP A 89 0.00 -2.55 11.11
C ASP A 89 -0.65 -3.94 11.00
N LYS A 90 -1.26 -4.24 9.85
CA LYS A 90 -1.88 -5.55 9.62
C LYS A 90 -0.86 -6.67 9.43
N LEU A 91 0.32 -6.39 8.89
CA LEU A 91 1.40 -7.37 8.83
C LEU A 91 1.91 -7.71 10.24
N VAL A 92 2.12 -6.71 11.09
CA VAL A 92 2.49 -6.91 12.50
C VAL A 92 1.43 -7.73 13.24
N GLU A 93 0.15 -7.39 13.08
CA GLU A 93 -0.97 -8.14 13.67
C GLU A 93 -0.97 -9.62 13.25
N GLU A 94 -0.77 -9.91 11.95
CA GLU A 94 -0.67 -11.30 11.44
C GLU A 94 0.53 -12.04 12.07
N ILE A 95 1.69 -11.36 12.21
CA ILE A 95 2.90 -11.93 12.84
C ILE A 95 2.66 -12.23 14.32
N VAL A 96 2.14 -11.26 15.09
CA VAL A 96 1.85 -11.40 16.53
C VAL A 96 0.89 -12.55 16.78
N ASN A 97 -0.21 -12.60 16.03
CA ASN A 97 -1.21 -13.66 16.19
C ASN A 97 -0.65 -15.05 15.88
N ALA A 98 0.16 -15.18 14.82
CA ALA A 98 0.74 -16.45 14.45
C ALA A 98 1.84 -16.88 15.43
N TYR A 99 2.67 -15.95 15.91
CA TYR A 99 3.69 -16.21 16.91
C TYR A 99 3.08 -16.64 18.25
N ALA A 100 2.03 -15.95 18.69
CA ALA A 100 1.28 -16.30 19.90
C ALA A 100 0.63 -17.70 19.81
N ALA A 101 0.10 -18.05 18.65
CA ALA A 101 -0.45 -19.38 18.41
C ALA A 101 0.63 -20.47 18.44
N GLU A 102 1.83 -20.19 17.94
CA GLU A 102 2.96 -21.13 17.96
C GLU A 102 3.47 -21.37 19.39
N ILE A 103 3.65 -20.31 20.19
CA ILE A 103 4.08 -20.40 21.59
C ILE A 103 2.98 -21.01 22.46
N GLY A 104 1.71 -20.65 22.21
CA GLY A 104 0.55 -21.10 23.00
C GLY A 104 0.21 -22.57 22.80
N THR A 105 0.85 -23.27 21.87
CA THR A 105 0.60 -24.70 21.63
C THR A 105 1.52 -25.54 22.50
N ASP A 106 0.98 -26.11 23.62
CA ASP A 106 1.68 -27.12 24.40
C ASP A 106 1.74 -28.43 23.58
N PRO A 107 2.94 -28.89 23.18
CA PRO A 107 3.09 -30.12 22.40
C PRO A 107 2.55 -31.37 23.12
N THR A 108 2.35 -31.30 24.45
CA THR A 108 1.81 -32.41 25.26
C THR A 108 0.26 -32.35 25.40
N GLN A 109 -0.35 -31.19 25.11
CA GLN A 109 -1.80 -30.95 25.16
C GLN A 109 -2.27 -30.09 23.97
N PRO A 110 -2.23 -30.61 22.75
CA PRO A 110 -2.53 -29.83 21.54
C PRO A 110 -3.97 -29.28 21.49
N ASP A 111 -4.89 -29.88 22.23
CA ASP A 111 -6.32 -29.47 22.29
C ASP A 111 -6.61 -28.37 23.33
N ARG A 112 -5.63 -27.92 24.08
CA ARG A 112 -5.73 -26.78 24.99
C ARG A 112 -4.83 -25.64 24.50
N PRO A 113 -5.38 -24.65 23.79
CA PRO A 113 -4.62 -23.42 23.53
C PRO A 113 -4.31 -22.75 24.87
N GLY A 114 -3.08 -22.88 25.33
CA GLY A 114 -2.58 -22.17 26.50
C GLY A 114 -2.43 -20.71 26.10
N LEU A 115 -3.17 -19.80 26.75
CA LEU A 115 -2.86 -18.37 26.74
C LEU A 115 -1.57 -18.18 27.54
N LEU A 116 -0.40 -18.39 26.88
CA LEU A 116 0.91 -18.14 27.49
C LEU A 116 1.26 -16.66 27.49
N LEU A 117 0.64 -15.87 26.62
CA LEU A 117 0.84 -14.42 26.52
C LEU A 117 -0.30 -13.67 27.22
N SER A 118 0.06 -12.76 28.11
CA SER A 118 -0.90 -11.81 28.71
C SER A 118 -1.24 -10.70 27.69
N ALA A 119 -2.28 -9.93 27.97
CA ALA A 119 -2.62 -8.75 27.14
C ALA A 119 -1.46 -7.72 27.11
N SER A 120 -0.67 -7.63 28.19
CA SER A 120 0.52 -6.78 28.23
C SER A 120 1.60 -7.31 27.27
N ASP A 121 1.89 -8.63 27.30
CA ASP A 121 2.88 -9.24 26.42
C ASP A 121 2.52 -9.06 24.95
N TYR A 122 1.22 -9.14 24.61
CA TYR A 122 0.73 -8.85 23.27
C TYR A 122 0.99 -7.40 22.84
N ALA A 123 0.76 -6.44 23.75
CA ALA A 123 0.98 -5.03 23.47
C ALA A 123 2.47 -4.72 23.28
N ASP A 124 3.30 -5.24 24.20
CA ASP A 124 4.75 -5.05 24.15
C ASP A 124 5.36 -5.67 22.88
N LEU A 125 4.95 -6.88 22.53
CA LEU A 125 5.39 -7.57 21.30
C LEU A 125 4.94 -6.81 20.04
N THR A 126 3.73 -6.26 20.04
CA THR A 126 3.22 -5.46 18.93
C THR A 126 4.04 -4.18 18.76
N GLU A 127 4.35 -3.48 19.85
CA GLU A 127 5.17 -2.27 19.81
C GLU A 127 6.59 -2.55 19.32
N ASP A 128 7.20 -3.64 19.79
CA ASP A 128 8.54 -4.07 19.36
C ASP A 128 8.58 -4.37 17.86
N LEU A 129 7.57 -5.10 17.35
CA LEU A 129 7.49 -5.44 15.93
C LEU A 129 7.18 -4.24 15.04
N LEU A 130 6.35 -3.28 15.48
CA LEU A 130 6.11 -2.03 14.77
C LEU A 130 7.38 -1.21 14.57
N ASN A 131 8.33 -1.32 15.52
CA ASN A 131 9.61 -0.64 15.46
C ASN A 131 10.76 -1.53 14.92
N SER A 132 10.48 -2.81 14.63
CA SER A 132 11.49 -3.76 14.15
C SER A 132 12.05 -3.38 12.79
N PRO A 133 13.39 -3.24 12.63
CA PRO A 133 14.02 -2.99 11.34
C PRO A 133 13.76 -4.09 10.31
N GLU A 134 13.62 -5.34 10.74
CA GLU A 134 13.35 -6.48 9.87
C GLU A 134 11.94 -6.40 9.29
N VAL A 135 10.94 -6.02 10.11
CA VAL A 135 9.57 -5.78 9.63
C VAL A 135 9.49 -4.55 8.74
N GLN A 136 10.20 -3.47 9.08
CA GLN A 136 10.26 -2.26 8.25
C GLN A 136 10.87 -2.56 6.87
N ALA A 137 11.89 -3.42 6.79
CA ALA A 137 12.47 -3.87 5.52
C ALA A 137 11.45 -4.67 4.70
N LEU A 138 10.71 -5.59 5.32
CA LEU A 138 9.62 -6.32 4.64
C LEU A 138 8.55 -5.38 4.09
N VAL A 139 8.20 -4.33 4.84
CA VAL A 139 7.23 -3.33 4.40
C VAL A 139 7.79 -2.50 3.24
N GLU A 140 9.07 -2.11 3.28
CA GLU A 140 9.71 -1.37 2.20
C GLU A 140 9.78 -2.19 0.90
N ASP A 141 10.12 -3.46 1.01
CA ASP A 141 10.23 -4.37 -0.14
C ASP A 141 8.86 -4.66 -0.80
N ASN A 142 7.78 -4.72 -0.01
CA ASN A 142 6.46 -5.13 -0.50
C ASN A 142 5.48 -3.97 -0.72
N TRP A 143 5.73 -2.83 -0.07
CA TRP A 143 4.90 -1.62 -0.18
C TRP A 143 5.76 -0.36 0.06
N PRO A 144 6.67 -0.01 -0.87
CA PRO A 144 7.56 1.15 -0.72
C PRO A 144 6.79 2.48 -0.73
N ILE A 145 7.40 3.52 -0.17
CA ILE A 145 6.93 4.88 -0.38
C ILE A 145 7.29 5.32 -1.79
N LEU A 146 6.32 5.85 -2.53
CA LEU A 146 6.45 6.24 -3.92
C LEU A 146 6.20 7.73 -4.11
N THR A 147 6.81 8.30 -5.13
CA THR A 147 6.58 9.68 -5.57
C THR A 147 6.01 9.72 -6.99
N ALA A 148 5.22 10.75 -7.31
CA ALA A 148 4.62 10.90 -8.63
C ALA A 148 5.66 10.94 -9.75
N PRO A 149 6.80 11.67 -9.62
CA PRO A 149 7.84 11.64 -10.64
C PRO A 149 8.40 10.25 -10.91
N GLN A 150 8.64 9.43 -9.86
CA GLN A 150 9.14 8.06 -10.02
C GLN A 150 8.17 7.18 -10.81
N ILE A 151 6.86 7.29 -10.52
CA ILE A 151 5.84 6.51 -11.23
C ILE A 151 5.75 6.93 -12.70
N VAL A 152 5.63 8.24 -12.96
CA VAL A 152 5.48 8.75 -14.35
C VAL A 152 6.75 8.53 -15.16
N GLU A 153 7.94 8.77 -14.59
CA GLU A 153 9.20 8.50 -15.26
C GLU A 153 9.32 7.03 -15.65
N ARG A 154 9.12 6.12 -14.69
CA ARG A 154 9.22 4.69 -14.96
C ARG A 154 8.17 4.22 -15.96
N LEU A 155 6.94 4.72 -15.86
CA LEU A 155 5.87 4.38 -16.80
C LEU A 155 6.21 4.75 -18.23
N LEU A 156 6.86 5.92 -18.45
CA LEU A 156 7.17 6.44 -19.79
C LEU A 156 8.57 6.05 -20.30
N THR A 157 9.41 5.38 -19.50
CA THR A 157 10.77 4.98 -19.90
C THR A 157 11.02 3.47 -19.90
N ASP A 158 10.14 2.69 -19.27
CA ASP A 158 10.23 1.23 -19.18
C ASP A 158 9.05 0.59 -19.93
N ARG A 159 9.32 0.11 -21.16
CA ARG A 159 8.32 -0.54 -22.02
C ARG A 159 7.54 -1.62 -21.29
N ARG A 160 8.24 -2.53 -20.61
CA ARG A 160 7.61 -3.63 -19.90
C ARG A 160 6.64 -3.14 -18.85
N HIS A 161 7.03 -2.11 -18.11
CA HIS A 161 6.18 -1.52 -17.07
C HIS A 161 4.94 -0.85 -17.65
N LEU A 162 5.09 -0.14 -18.77
CA LEU A 162 3.98 0.48 -19.49
C LEU A 162 3.02 -0.59 -20.04
N GLU A 163 3.54 -1.63 -20.67
CA GLU A 163 2.73 -2.74 -21.21
C GLU A 163 1.97 -3.48 -20.09
N GLU A 164 2.64 -3.78 -18.98
CA GLU A 164 2.00 -4.42 -17.81
C GLU A 164 0.89 -3.54 -17.19
N ALA A 165 1.13 -2.22 -17.08
CA ALA A 165 0.15 -1.28 -16.49
C ALA A 165 -1.00 -0.95 -17.45
N SER A 166 -0.74 -0.91 -18.75
CA SER A 166 -1.73 -0.58 -19.78
C SER A 166 -2.44 -1.80 -20.37
N HIS A 167 -2.16 -3.00 -19.88
CA HIS A 167 -2.66 -4.27 -20.40
C HIS A 167 -4.10 -4.19 -20.96
N THR A 168 -4.25 -4.41 -22.26
CA THR A 168 -5.52 -4.30 -23.03
C THR A 168 -6.11 -2.88 -23.19
N ILE A 169 -5.52 -1.84 -22.61
CA ILE A 169 -6.03 -0.46 -22.69
C ILE A 169 -5.41 0.27 -23.88
N LEU A 170 -4.09 0.13 -24.07
CA LEU A 170 -3.33 0.77 -25.14
C LEU A 170 -2.96 -0.24 -26.24
N SER A 171 -2.88 0.23 -27.48
CA SER A 171 -2.29 -0.51 -28.59
C SER A 171 -0.76 -0.46 -28.54
N ASP A 172 -0.08 -1.33 -29.28
CA ASP A 172 1.37 -1.32 -29.40
C ASP A 172 1.90 0.03 -29.96
N ASP A 173 1.16 0.64 -30.90
CA ASP A 173 1.49 1.96 -31.45
C ASP A 173 1.37 3.05 -30.37
N ASP A 174 0.35 3.01 -29.52
CA ASP A 174 0.18 3.95 -28.40
C ASP A 174 1.33 3.84 -27.40
N VAL A 175 1.76 2.61 -27.10
CA VAL A 175 2.91 2.33 -26.25
C VAL A 175 4.16 2.95 -26.85
N ASP A 176 4.38 2.78 -28.16
CA ASP A 176 5.54 3.36 -28.87
C ASP A 176 5.54 4.89 -28.85
N TYR A 177 4.37 5.54 -28.96
CA TYR A 177 4.26 7.00 -28.88
C TYR A 177 4.55 7.53 -27.47
N LEU A 178 4.23 6.78 -26.41
CA LEU A 178 4.44 7.21 -25.04
C LEU A 178 5.87 7.03 -24.55
N LEU A 179 6.59 6.02 -25.10
CA LEU A 179 7.93 5.68 -24.64
C LEU A 179 8.96 6.74 -25.04
N ARG A 180 9.81 7.06 -24.08
CA ARG A 180 10.93 7.98 -24.25
C ARG A 180 12.21 7.42 -23.64
N ALA A 181 13.36 8.02 -23.96
CA ALA A 181 14.63 7.63 -23.38
C ALA A 181 14.63 7.92 -21.85
N LYS A 182 15.35 7.07 -21.10
CA LYS A 182 15.60 7.30 -19.68
C LYS A 182 16.29 8.65 -19.47
N ASP A 183 16.00 9.30 -18.37
CA ASP A 183 16.49 10.64 -18.02
C ASP A 183 16.01 11.77 -18.96
N SER A 184 15.03 11.51 -19.83
CA SER A 184 14.38 12.57 -20.60
C SER A 184 13.66 13.55 -19.67
N PRO A 185 13.71 14.86 -19.95
CA PRO A 185 12.98 15.83 -19.14
C PRO A 185 11.47 15.61 -19.24
N PHE A 186 10.74 15.99 -18.21
CA PHE A 186 9.28 16.01 -18.26
C PHE A 186 8.79 17.03 -19.28
N THR A 187 7.65 16.73 -19.91
CA THR A 187 6.98 17.57 -20.88
C THR A 187 5.74 18.23 -20.29
N VAL A 188 5.20 19.26 -20.95
CA VAL A 188 3.95 19.89 -20.49
C VAL A 188 2.79 18.90 -20.39
N PRO A 189 2.59 17.96 -21.34
CA PRO A 189 1.58 16.91 -21.25
C PRO A 189 1.80 15.88 -20.11
N ASP A 190 2.98 15.82 -19.47
CA ASP A 190 3.20 14.97 -18.31
C ASP A 190 2.60 15.56 -17.02
N VAL A 191 2.29 16.86 -16.99
CA VAL A 191 1.80 17.54 -15.77
C VAL A 191 0.50 16.93 -15.25
N PRO A 192 -0.53 16.66 -16.07
CA PRO A 192 -1.72 15.93 -15.61
C PRO A 192 -1.43 14.53 -15.06
N LEU A 193 -0.43 13.82 -15.63
CA LEU A 193 -0.05 12.49 -15.15
C LEU A 193 0.63 12.57 -13.78
N LEU A 194 1.47 13.59 -13.58
CA LEU A 194 2.11 13.85 -12.27
C LEU A 194 1.09 14.19 -11.20
N ASP A 195 0.09 15.01 -11.54
CA ASP A 195 -0.99 15.40 -10.63
C ASP A 195 -1.85 14.18 -10.24
N GLU A 196 -2.30 13.41 -11.23
CA GLU A 196 -3.05 12.17 -11.01
C GLU A 196 -2.26 11.16 -10.17
N ALA A 197 -0.97 10.97 -10.49
CA ALA A 197 -0.12 10.08 -9.70
C ALA A 197 0.04 10.58 -8.26
N ALA A 198 0.17 11.88 -8.04
CA ALA A 198 0.27 12.47 -6.71
C ALA A 198 -1.02 12.28 -5.89
N GLU A 199 -2.19 12.40 -6.52
CA GLU A 199 -3.48 12.16 -5.89
C GLU A 199 -3.63 10.70 -5.46
N GLN A 200 -3.34 9.76 -6.36
CA GLN A 200 -3.43 8.32 -6.09
C GLN A 200 -2.39 7.82 -5.07
N LEU A 201 -1.22 8.43 -5.03
CA LEU A 201 -0.19 8.11 -4.05
C LEU A 201 -0.50 8.70 -2.67
N GLY A 202 -1.07 9.89 -2.63
CA GLY A 202 -1.21 10.67 -1.42
C GLY A 202 0.14 11.17 -0.89
N ARG A 203 0.10 12.04 0.10
CA ARG A 203 1.33 12.54 0.73
C ARG A 203 2.07 11.41 1.45
N PRO A 204 3.41 11.30 1.29
CA PRO A 204 4.17 10.37 2.09
C PRO A 204 4.04 10.71 3.58
N PRO A 205 4.04 9.70 4.47
CA PRO A 205 4.05 9.94 5.89
C PRO A 205 5.28 10.77 6.24
N ARG A 206 5.09 11.85 6.99
CA ARG A 206 6.22 12.65 7.47
C ARG A 206 7.01 11.80 8.48
N PRO A 207 8.35 11.76 8.39
CA PRO A 207 9.13 11.11 9.43
C PRO A 207 8.75 11.73 10.77
N ARG A 208 8.38 10.88 11.74
CA ARG A 208 8.18 11.32 13.12
C ARG A 208 9.50 11.98 13.58
N LYS A 209 9.57 13.30 13.51
CA LYS A 209 10.60 14.01 14.24
C LYS A 209 10.30 13.78 15.71
N ALA A 210 11.26 13.21 16.43
CA ALA A 210 11.28 13.32 17.89
C ALA A 210 11.38 14.81 18.22
N THR A 211 10.24 15.48 18.35
CA THR A 211 10.17 16.89 18.69
C THR A 211 9.87 17.00 20.18
N ALA A 212 10.92 17.37 20.88
CA ALA A 212 10.72 18.11 22.12
C ALA A 212 10.02 19.44 21.79
N GLY A 213 8.76 19.58 22.19
CA GLY A 213 8.07 20.85 22.37
C GLY A 213 7.66 21.59 21.08
N GLY A 214 6.40 21.48 20.70
CA GLY A 214 5.76 22.32 19.69
C GLY A 214 4.89 21.53 18.70
N GLU A 215 3.89 20.83 19.20
CA GLU A 215 2.93 20.12 18.35
C GLU A 215 2.04 21.12 17.63
N ASN A 216 2.10 21.09 16.30
CA ASN A 216 1.19 21.87 15.47
C ASN A 216 -0.22 21.23 15.57
N TRP A 217 -1.15 21.92 16.22
CA TRP A 217 -2.54 21.48 16.46
C TRP A 217 -3.22 20.95 15.21
N GLN A 218 -2.96 21.53 14.04
CA GLN A 218 -3.52 21.04 12.77
C GLN A 218 -3.03 19.63 12.41
N GLN A 219 -1.79 19.30 12.75
CA GLN A 219 -1.22 17.98 12.50
C GLN A 219 -1.82 16.92 13.44
N MET A 220 -2.04 17.28 14.72
CA MET A 220 -2.73 16.41 15.68
C MET A 220 -4.18 16.11 15.27
N VAL A 221 -4.88 17.11 14.72
CA VAL A 221 -6.26 16.94 14.22
C VAL A 221 -6.28 16.05 12.97
N GLU A 222 -5.33 16.21 12.05
CA GLU A 222 -5.20 15.38 10.84
C GLU A 222 -4.86 13.93 11.20
N ASP A 223 -3.90 13.72 12.09
CA ASP A 223 -3.50 12.39 12.58
C ASP A 223 -4.65 11.71 13.38
N ALA A 224 -5.40 12.46 14.17
CA ALA A 224 -6.56 11.97 14.90
C ALA A 224 -7.74 11.61 13.97
N GLN A 225 -7.98 12.40 12.93
CA GLN A 225 -8.96 12.08 11.90
C GLN A 225 -8.56 10.84 11.11
N ASP A 226 -7.29 10.71 10.73
CA ASP A 226 -6.77 9.53 10.05
C ASP A 226 -6.92 8.26 10.92
N ALA A 227 -6.65 8.36 12.23
CA ALA A 227 -6.86 7.26 13.18
C ALA A 227 -8.34 6.86 13.31
N LEU A 228 -9.24 7.83 13.40
CA LEU A 228 -10.70 7.59 13.46
C LEU A 228 -11.23 6.95 12.18
N ASP A 229 -10.72 7.36 11.04
CA ASP A 229 -11.11 6.78 9.75
C ASP A 229 -10.58 5.34 9.59
N ILE A 230 -9.38 5.03 10.10
CA ILE A 230 -8.85 3.66 10.17
C ILE A 230 -9.75 2.79 11.03
N LEU A 231 -10.17 3.27 12.20
CA LEU A 231 -11.08 2.56 13.10
C LEU A 231 -12.47 2.34 12.46
N LYS A 232 -13.01 3.35 11.77
CA LYS A 232 -14.28 3.21 11.05
C LYS A 232 -14.21 2.22 9.90
N ALA A 233 -13.11 2.24 9.12
CA ALA A 233 -12.90 1.28 8.04
C ALA A 233 -12.73 -0.15 8.56
N SER A 234 -12.09 -0.34 9.72
CA SER A 234 -11.98 -1.65 10.36
C SER A 234 -13.33 -2.15 10.88
N ALA A 235 -14.10 -1.29 11.53
CA ALA A 235 -15.42 -1.64 12.05
C ALA A 235 -16.44 -1.97 10.95
N SER A 236 -16.42 -1.24 9.83
CA SER A 236 -17.33 -1.54 8.70
C SER A 236 -17.02 -2.86 8.00
N MET A 237 -15.77 -3.35 8.05
CA MET A 237 -15.39 -4.65 7.50
C MET A 237 -15.84 -5.83 8.35
N GLU A 238 -15.90 -5.69 9.68
CA GLU A 238 -16.43 -6.74 10.56
C GLU A 238 -17.92 -6.97 10.31
N PHE A 239 -18.68 -5.93 9.98
CA PHE A 239 -20.11 -6.06 9.64
C PHE A 239 -20.37 -6.65 8.23
N GLU A 240 -19.47 -6.44 7.27
CA GLU A 240 -19.62 -7.05 5.93
C GLU A 240 -19.28 -8.55 5.93
N ASP A 241 -18.28 -8.99 6.69
CA ASP A 241 -17.93 -10.41 6.84
C ASP A 241 -19.02 -11.23 7.56
N GLU A 242 -19.74 -10.63 8.53
CA GLU A 242 -20.89 -11.29 9.19
C GLU A 242 -22.10 -11.39 8.24
N SER A 243 -22.35 -10.38 7.40
CA SER A 243 -23.48 -10.40 6.47
C SER A 243 -23.30 -11.40 5.33
N ASP A 244 -22.07 -11.58 4.82
CA ASP A 244 -21.79 -12.56 3.76
C ASP A 244 -21.85 -13.99 4.28
N SER A 245 -21.51 -14.25 5.53
CA SER A 245 -21.65 -15.58 6.14
C SER A 245 -23.12 -15.96 6.39
N GLU A 246 -23.99 -15.02 6.74
CA GLU A 246 -25.43 -15.24 6.88
C GLU A 246 -26.13 -15.46 5.54
N ILE A 247 -25.69 -14.77 4.46
CA ILE A 247 -26.26 -14.94 3.12
C ILE A 247 -25.89 -16.30 2.53
N LEU A 248 -24.67 -16.79 2.74
CA LEU A 248 -24.25 -18.12 2.30
C LEU A 248 -25.00 -19.23 3.05
N ALA A 249 -25.26 -19.07 4.33
CA ALA A 249 -26.04 -20.02 5.12
C ALA A 249 -27.53 -20.05 4.72
N ALA A 250 -28.06 -18.95 4.19
CA ALA A 250 -29.45 -18.90 3.71
C ALA A 250 -29.66 -19.56 2.33
N TYR A 251 -28.62 -19.59 1.47
CA TYR A 251 -28.70 -20.25 0.17
C TYR A 251 -28.60 -21.77 0.26
N ASP A 252 -27.89 -22.33 1.23
CA ASP A 252 -27.78 -23.78 1.44
C ASP A 252 -29.06 -24.45 1.98
N ILE A 253 -30.03 -23.66 2.44
CA ILE A 253 -31.32 -24.19 2.95
C ILE A 253 -32.39 -24.33 1.85
N ILE A 254 -32.20 -23.71 0.67
CA ILE A 254 -33.22 -23.69 -0.39
C ILE A 254 -33.10 -24.87 -1.36
N ASP A 255 -32.00 -25.61 -1.35
CA ASP A 255 -31.76 -26.74 -2.31
C ASP A 255 -32.06 -28.12 -1.73
N ALA A 256 -32.79 -28.23 -0.60
CA ALA A 256 -33.14 -29.49 0.04
C ALA A 256 -34.66 -29.74 0.14
N HIS A 257 -35.43 -29.45 -0.97
CA HIS A 257 -36.81 -29.96 -1.12
C HIS A 257 -37.16 -30.25 -2.59
#